data_92f63f673453168ddff1d946094384fa
#
_entry.id   92f63f673453168ddff1d946094384fa
#
_cell.length_a   1.000
_cell.length_b   1.000
_cell.length_c   1.000
_cell.angle_alpha   90.00
_cell.angle_beta   90.00
_cell.angle_gamma   90.00
#
_symmetry.space_group_name_H-M   'P 1'
#
loop_
_entity.id
_entity.type
_entity.pdbx_description
1 polymer ?
#
loop_
_entity_poly.entity_id
_entity_poly.type
_entity_poly.pdbx_seq_one_letter_code
_entity_poly.pdbx_strand_id
1 'polypeptide(L)'
;MASHEVDNAELGSASARGTPGREAGPDELNNSVYQPIDGSQDYQKGKLQVLGAIQILNAAMILALGVFLGSLQYLFYLQRHFFFFTFHTGYPFWGAVFFCSSGTLSVVAGRKPARIWIQNSFGMNFASATIALVGIAFLSINLAVNILSLKSCQSTESPDLCNYMGSVSNGMVSLLLILISLELCITISTIAMLWNANCCTSREEISSPPNSVESRIPPYENNSESMNI
;
A
#
# COMPACT_ATOMS: atom_id res chain seq x y z
N MET A 1 -53.45 14.02 -8.85
CA MET A 1 -53.99 12.86 -8.10
C MET A 1 -52.82 11.96 -7.82
N ALA A 2 -52.37 11.67 -6.71
CA ALA A 2 -52.48 11.82 -5.27
C ALA A 2 -51.03 11.72 -4.76
N SER A 3 -50.44 12.57 -4.09
CA SER A 3 -50.35 12.83 -2.63
C SER A 3 -50.26 11.58 -1.75
N HIS A 4 -49.10 11.34 -1.17
CA HIS A 4 -48.92 10.78 0.18
C HIS A 4 -47.53 11.22 0.64
N GLU A 5 -47.43 12.16 1.45
CA GLU A 5 -47.64 12.41 2.88
C GLU A 5 -46.55 11.78 3.76
N VAL A 6 -45.89 12.70 4.41
CA VAL A 6 -44.84 12.64 5.41
C VAL A 6 -45.46 12.18 6.74
N ASP A 7 -44.79 11.31 7.47
CA ASP A 7 -45.03 11.17 8.90
C ASP A 7 -43.72 11.31 9.69
N ASN A 8 -43.75 12.43 10.44
CA ASN A 8 -42.92 12.71 11.60
C ASN A 8 -43.56 12.10 12.83
N ALA A 9 -42.83 11.34 13.61
CA ALA A 9 -43.09 11.11 15.03
C ALA A 9 -41.83 10.50 15.63
N GLU A 10 -41.38 10.77 16.76
CA GLU A 10 -41.77 11.56 17.92
C GLU A 10 -40.60 11.57 18.90
N LEU A 11 -40.45 12.71 19.50
CA LEU A 11 -39.49 13.04 20.55
C LEU A 11 -39.97 12.41 21.87
N GLY A 12 -39.27 11.42 22.37
CA GLY A 12 -39.51 10.77 23.67
C GLY A 12 -38.56 11.27 24.75
N SER A 13 -38.99 12.28 25.45
CA SER A 13 -38.44 12.73 26.74
C SER A 13 -38.78 11.72 27.85
N ALA A 14 -37.78 11.23 28.60
CA ALA A 14 -38.02 10.57 29.89
C ALA A 14 -36.87 10.83 30.86
N SER A 15 -37.13 11.76 31.73
CA SER A 15 -37.25 11.61 33.19
C SER A 15 -36.01 11.12 33.95
N ALA A 16 -35.46 12.10 34.64
CA ALA A 16 -34.52 11.95 35.76
C ALA A 16 -35.08 11.05 36.86
N ARG A 17 -34.26 10.09 37.30
CA ARG A 17 -34.41 9.52 38.64
C ARG A 17 -33.02 9.40 39.27
N GLY A 18 -32.79 10.27 40.24
CA GLY A 18 -31.60 10.28 41.06
C GLY A 18 -31.48 9.03 41.92
N THR A 19 -30.29 8.58 42.12
CA THR A 19 -29.89 7.67 43.20
C THR A 19 -28.53 8.11 43.76
N PRO A 20 -28.32 7.99 45.06
CA PRO A 20 -27.36 8.78 45.81
C PRO A 20 -25.93 8.23 45.75
N GLY A 21 -25.02 9.13 45.93
CA GLY A 21 -23.63 9.07 46.35
C GLY A 21 -22.98 7.69 46.50
N ARG A 22 -22.00 7.46 45.59
CA ARG A 22 -20.90 6.53 45.83
C ARG A 22 -19.61 7.35 45.75
N GLU A 23 -18.96 7.48 46.89
CA GLU A 23 -17.65 8.12 47.01
C GLU A 23 -16.70 7.42 46.04
N ALA A 24 -16.17 8.20 45.10
CA ALA A 24 -15.11 7.78 44.16
C ALA A 24 -13.83 7.70 44.96
N GLY A 25 -13.29 6.52 45.11
CA GLY A 25 -11.92 6.29 45.61
C GLY A 25 -10.89 6.84 44.64
N PRO A 26 -9.67 7.17 45.11
CA PRO A 26 -8.65 7.82 44.33
C PRO A 26 -8.06 6.97 43.19
N ASP A 27 -8.50 5.74 43.01
CA ASP A 27 -7.94 4.79 42.02
C ASP A 27 -8.60 4.83 40.65
N GLU A 28 -9.74 5.56 40.48
CA GLU A 28 -10.40 5.67 39.15
C GLU A 28 -9.88 6.80 38.25
N LEU A 29 -9.03 7.69 38.80
CA LEU A 29 -8.54 8.85 38.02
C LEU A 29 -7.34 8.50 37.13
N ASN A 30 -6.75 7.30 37.26
CA ASN A 30 -5.56 6.92 36.50
C ASN A 30 -5.86 6.09 35.25
N ASN A 31 -7.12 5.70 35.00
CA ASN A 31 -7.44 4.79 33.89
C ASN A 31 -8.04 5.51 32.66
N SER A 32 -8.26 6.81 32.69
CA SER A 32 -8.84 7.55 31.55
C SER A 32 -7.82 8.31 30.69
N VAL A 33 -6.52 8.29 31.05
CA VAL A 33 -5.47 9.04 30.33
C VAL A 33 -4.73 8.16 29.31
N TYR A 34 -4.96 6.84 29.29
CA TYR A 34 -4.20 5.91 28.42
C TYR A 34 -4.96 5.36 27.19
N GLN A 35 -6.03 6.00 26.73
CA GLN A 35 -6.82 5.49 25.59
C GLN A 35 -6.73 6.22 24.25
N PRO A 36 -5.70 7.02 23.90
CA PRO A 36 -5.54 7.52 22.53
C PRO A 36 -4.56 6.73 21.65
N ILE A 37 -3.76 5.79 22.20
CA ILE A 37 -2.65 5.18 21.44
C ILE A 37 -3.13 3.98 20.62
N ASP A 38 -4.09 3.21 21.07
CA ASP A 38 -4.59 2.01 20.38
C ASP A 38 -5.37 2.36 19.09
N GLY A 39 -6.21 3.37 19.11
CA GLY A 39 -6.97 3.79 17.93
C GLY A 39 -6.11 4.33 16.78
N SER A 40 -4.97 4.93 17.08
CA SER A 40 -4.03 5.45 16.08
C SER A 40 -3.28 4.34 15.35
N GLN A 41 -2.89 3.28 16.06
CA GLN A 41 -2.19 2.14 15.46
C GLN A 41 -3.12 1.30 14.57
N ASP A 42 -4.35 1.05 15.00
CA ASP A 42 -5.31 0.29 14.19
C ASP A 42 -5.73 1.05 12.92
N TYR A 43 -5.83 2.37 12.99
CA TYR A 43 -6.05 3.22 11.83
C TYR A 43 -4.89 3.15 10.82
N GLN A 44 -3.64 3.16 11.28
CA GLN A 44 -2.49 3.03 10.40
C GLN A 44 -2.39 1.64 9.74
N LYS A 45 -2.70 0.57 10.48
CA LYS A 45 -2.78 -0.80 9.93
C LYS A 45 -3.82 -0.90 8.83
N GLY A 46 -5.02 -0.33 9.05
CA GLY A 46 -6.06 -0.28 8.03
C GLY A 46 -5.64 0.46 6.77
N LYS A 47 -5.02 1.63 6.91
CA LYS A 47 -4.49 2.39 5.77
C LYS A 47 -3.45 1.60 4.97
N LEU A 48 -2.52 0.92 5.63
CA LEU A 48 -1.49 0.12 4.98
C LEU A 48 -2.09 -1.02 4.15
N GLN A 49 -3.15 -1.67 4.65
CA GLN A 49 -3.87 -2.71 3.90
C GLN A 49 -4.56 -2.14 2.66
N VAL A 50 -5.19 -0.98 2.79
CA VAL A 50 -5.87 -0.31 1.66
C VAL A 50 -4.87 0.12 0.61
N LEU A 51 -3.76 0.76 1.00
CA LEU A 51 -2.72 1.16 0.04
C LEU A 51 -2.14 -0.05 -0.69
N GLY A 52 -1.83 -1.14 0.00
CA GLY A 52 -1.34 -2.36 -0.61
C GLY A 52 -2.35 -3.01 -1.56
N ALA A 53 -3.66 -2.97 -1.25
CA ALA A 53 -4.70 -3.46 -2.14
C ALA A 53 -4.82 -2.61 -3.41
N ILE A 54 -4.76 -1.29 -3.29
CA ILE A 54 -4.78 -0.36 -4.44
C ILE A 54 -3.54 -0.59 -5.33
N GLN A 55 -2.37 -0.82 -4.72
CA GLN A 55 -1.13 -1.13 -5.43
C GLN A 55 -1.24 -2.41 -6.27
N ILE A 56 -1.81 -3.49 -5.71
CA ILE A 56 -2.06 -4.75 -6.44
C ILE A 56 -3.03 -4.52 -7.60
N LEU A 57 -4.10 -3.76 -7.39
CA LEU A 57 -5.08 -3.45 -8.43
C LEU A 57 -4.44 -2.65 -9.58
N ASN A 58 -3.65 -1.63 -9.24
CA ASN A 58 -2.93 -0.81 -10.21
C ASN A 58 -1.91 -1.65 -11.01
N ALA A 59 -1.18 -2.54 -10.36
CA ALA A 59 -0.26 -3.48 -11.01
C ALA A 59 -0.98 -4.42 -11.99
N ALA A 60 -2.18 -4.91 -11.64
CA ALA A 60 -3.00 -5.72 -12.53
C ALA A 60 -3.44 -4.94 -13.78
N MET A 61 -3.78 -3.65 -13.63
CA MET A 61 -4.10 -2.76 -14.76
C MET A 61 -2.88 -2.53 -15.66
N ILE A 62 -1.69 -2.30 -15.10
CA ILE A 62 -0.44 -2.17 -15.85
C ILE A 62 -0.16 -3.44 -16.66
N LEU A 63 -0.33 -4.61 -16.03
CA LEU A 63 -0.13 -5.90 -16.69
C LEU A 63 -1.12 -6.11 -17.84
N ALA A 64 -2.41 -5.82 -17.63
CA ALA A 64 -3.45 -5.96 -18.64
C ALA A 64 -3.18 -5.07 -19.88
N LEU A 65 -2.82 -3.80 -19.64
CA LEU A 65 -2.41 -2.88 -20.71
C LEU A 65 -1.13 -3.35 -21.40
N GLY A 66 -0.19 -3.91 -20.63
CA GLY A 66 1.01 -4.52 -21.16
C GLY A 66 0.70 -5.66 -22.13
N VAL A 67 -0.13 -6.61 -21.73
CA VAL A 67 -0.57 -7.73 -22.60
C VAL A 67 -1.28 -7.21 -23.85
N PHE A 68 -2.18 -6.24 -23.68
CA PHE A 68 -2.93 -5.65 -24.81
C PHE A 68 -2.00 -5.01 -25.83
N LEU A 69 -1.06 -4.16 -25.40
CA LEU A 69 -0.08 -3.54 -26.29
C LEU A 69 0.85 -4.57 -26.94
N GLY A 70 1.27 -5.60 -26.21
CA GLY A 70 2.07 -6.70 -26.78
C GLY A 70 1.31 -7.46 -27.86
N SER A 71 0.00 -7.68 -27.66
CA SER A 71 -0.86 -8.31 -28.68
C SER A 71 -1.01 -7.45 -29.92
N LEU A 72 -1.19 -6.14 -29.76
CA LEU A 72 -1.23 -5.19 -30.88
C LEU A 72 0.08 -5.21 -31.66
N GLN A 73 1.21 -5.19 -30.96
CA GLN A 73 2.53 -5.23 -31.61
C GLN A 73 2.73 -6.50 -32.44
N TYR A 74 2.28 -7.65 -31.93
CA TYR A 74 2.36 -8.92 -32.65
C TYR A 74 1.50 -8.92 -33.92
N LEU A 75 0.28 -8.39 -33.85
CA LEU A 75 -0.63 -8.29 -34.99
C LEU A 75 -0.11 -7.31 -36.07
N PHE A 76 0.57 -6.25 -35.66
CA PHE A 76 1.07 -5.19 -36.56
C PHE A 76 2.58 -5.27 -36.81
N TYR A 77 3.21 -6.42 -36.59
CA TYR A 77 4.63 -6.64 -36.84
C TYR A 77 5.06 -6.29 -38.28
N LEU A 78 4.09 -6.20 -39.22
CA LEU A 78 4.33 -5.80 -40.60
C LEU A 78 4.59 -4.28 -40.78
N GLN A 79 4.30 -3.42 -39.81
CA GLN A 79 4.52 -1.97 -39.89
C GLN A 79 5.69 -1.54 -38.97
N ARG A 80 6.86 -1.49 -39.55
CA ARG A 80 8.19 -1.21 -38.97
C ARG A 80 8.37 0.19 -38.35
N HIS A 81 7.33 1.02 -38.23
CA HIS A 81 7.49 2.44 -37.98
C HIS A 81 7.41 2.85 -36.49
N PHE A 82 6.82 2.02 -35.61
CA PHE A 82 6.71 2.35 -34.19
C PHE A 82 7.60 1.44 -33.34
N PHE A 83 8.61 2.04 -32.72
CA PHE A 83 9.56 1.32 -31.88
C PHE A 83 9.03 1.27 -30.44
N PHE A 84 8.53 0.12 -30.02
CA PHE A 84 8.08 -0.09 -28.64
C PHE A 84 9.25 -0.59 -27.76
N PHE A 85 10.20 0.31 -27.51
CA PHE A 85 11.37 -0.01 -26.68
C PHE A 85 10.98 -0.58 -25.32
N THR A 86 9.97 -0.04 -24.67
CA THR A 86 9.46 -0.47 -23.37
C THR A 86 8.92 -1.90 -23.40
N PHE A 87 8.37 -2.35 -24.55
CA PHE A 87 7.92 -3.72 -24.73
C PHE A 87 9.06 -4.70 -24.96
N HIS A 88 10.07 -4.26 -25.70
CA HIS A 88 11.25 -5.12 -25.98
C HIS A 88 12.01 -5.47 -24.70
N THR A 89 11.99 -4.58 -23.70
CA THR A 89 12.55 -4.84 -22.37
C THR A 89 11.63 -5.68 -21.47
N GLY A 90 10.38 -5.95 -21.87
CA GLY A 90 9.40 -6.64 -21.06
C GLY A 90 8.98 -5.90 -19.79
N TYR A 91 9.24 -4.58 -19.73
CA TYR A 91 9.03 -3.76 -18.52
C TYR A 91 7.64 -3.91 -17.89
N PRO A 92 6.51 -3.88 -18.63
CA PRO A 92 5.19 -4.00 -18.03
C PRO A 92 4.99 -5.32 -17.28
N PHE A 93 5.65 -6.39 -17.69
CA PHE A 93 5.53 -7.71 -17.07
C PHE A 93 6.32 -7.82 -15.77
N TRP A 94 7.62 -7.60 -15.80
CA TRP A 94 8.42 -7.71 -14.59
C TRP A 94 8.16 -6.57 -13.62
N GLY A 95 7.87 -5.36 -14.10
CA GLY A 95 7.45 -4.25 -13.26
C GLY A 95 6.17 -4.56 -12.47
N ALA A 96 5.14 -5.10 -13.14
CA ALA A 96 3.89 -5.49 -12.48
C ALA A 96 4.11 -6.58 -11.41
N VAL A 97 5.02 -7.54 -11.63
CA VAL A 97 5.35 -8.56 -10.62
C VAL A 97 5.93 -7.91 -9.35
N PHE A 98 6.84 -6.95 -9.48
CA PHE A 98 7.38 -6.23 -8.33
C PHE A 98 6.32 -5.41 -7.61
N PHE A 99 5.44 -4.74 -8.32
CA PHE A 99 4.33 -3.95 -7.76
C PHE A 99 3.33 -4.83 -7.02
N CYS A 100 2.93 -5.97 -7.60
CA CYS A 100 2.09 -6.95 -6.92
C CYS A 100 2.76 -7.51 -5.65
N SER A 101 4.05 -7.82 -5.70
CA SER A 101 4.79 -8.37 -4.57
C SER A 101 4.88 -7.35 -3.43
N SER A 102 5.20 -6.09 -3.73
CA SER A 102 5.27 -5.02 -2.71
C SER A 102 3.91 -4.71 -2.10
N GLY A 103 2.84 -4.67 -2.92
CA GLY A 103 1.47 -4.50 -2.45
C GLY A 103 1.02 -5.64 -1.53
N THR A 104 1.34 -6.89 -1.90
CA THR A 104 1.03 -8.06 -1.08
C THR A 104 1.74 -8.01 0.27
N LEU A 105 3.03 -7.68 0.29
CA LEU A 105 3.77 -7.51 1.54
C LEU A 105 3.22 -6.39 2.41
N SER A 106 2.77 -5.28 1.81
CA SER A 106 2.14 -4.17 2.53
C SER A 106 0.82 -4.59 3.18
N VAL A 107 -0.01 -5.39 2.49
CA VAL A 107 -1.24 -5.97 3.07
C VAL A 107 -0.92 -6.92 4.22
N VAL A 108 0.08 -7.79 4.07
CA VAL A 108 0.50 -8.73 5.12
C VAL A 108 1.06 -7.99 6.33
N ALA A 109 1.90 -6.97 6.12
CA ALA A 109 2.45 -6.14 7.20
C ALA A 109 1.34 -5.41 7.99
N GLY A 110 0.27 -4.97 7.30
CA GLY A 110 -0.90 -4.39 7.94
C GLY A 110 -1.73 -5.38 8.75
N ARG A 111 -1.79 -6.67 8.32
CA ARG A 111 -2.54 -7.72 9.04
C ARG A 111 -1.76 -8.30 10.22
N LYS A 112 -0.47 -8.51 10.05
CA LYS A 112 0.43 -9.10 11.05
C LYS A 112 1.60 -8.15 11.27
N PRO A 113 1.51 -7.20 12.21
CA PRO A 113 2.55 -6.21 12.46
C PRO A 113 3.76 -6.81 13.19
N ALA A 114 4.34 -7.88 12.63
CA ALA A 114 5.61 -8.40 13.08
C ALA A 114 6.74 -7.59 12.44
N ARG A 115 7.77 -7.24 13.19
CA ARG A 115 8.91 -6.41 12.77
C ARG A 115 9.52 -6.86 11.43
N ILE A 116 9.61 -8.17 11.22
CA ILE A 116 10.15 -8.75 9.99
C ILE A 116 9.30 -8.42 8.75
N TRP A 117 7.96 -8.44 8.87
CA TRP A 117 7.06 -8.12 7.75
C TRP A 117 7.10 -6.63 7.40
N ILE A 118 7.19 -5.77 8.41
CA ILE A 118 7.31 -4.31 8.23
C ILE A 118 8.62 -3.99 7.51
N GLN A 119 9.73 -4.60 7.90
CA GLN A 119 11.04 -4.37 7.30
C GLN A 119 11.11 -4.90 5.86
N ASN A 120 10.58 -6.10 5.59
CA ASN A 120 10.50 -6.66 4.24
C ASN A 120 9.60 -5.82 3.33
N SER A 121 8.43 -5.37 3.83
CA SER A 121 7.52 -4.50 3.09
C SER A 121 8.19 -3.16 2.76
N PHE A 122 8.94 -2.58 3.70
CA PHE A 122 9.71 -1.36 3.46
C PHE A 122 10.73 -1.53 2.32
N GLY A 123 11.55 -2.59 2.36
CA GLY A 123 12.55 -2.87 1.33
C GLY A 123 11.93 -3.10 -0.05
N MET A 124 10.82 -3.86 -0.12
CA MET A 124 10.13 -4.13 -1.38
C MET A 124 9.44 -2.90 -1.96
N ASN A 125 8.85 -2.04 -1.13
CA ASN A 125 8.27 -0.79 -1.61
C ASN A 125 9.36 0.18 -2.10
N PHE A 126 10.53 0.21 -1.46
CA PHE A 126 11.66 0.99 -1.95
C PHE A 126 12.15 0.48 -3.32
N ALA A 127 12.27 -0.84 -3.51
CA ALA A 127 12.57 -1.43 -4.80
C ALA A 127 11.51 -1.08 -5.86
N SER A 128 10.22 -1.15 -5.52
CA SER A 128 9.12 -0.78 -6.42
C SER A 128 9.16 0.68 -6.81
N ALA A 129 9.49 1.59 -5.90
CA ALA A 129 9.66 3.01 -6.21
C ALA A 129 10.79 3.24 -7.22
N THR A 130 11.94 2.56 -7.07
CA THR A 130 13.05 2.66 -8.04
C THR A 130 12.67 2.11 -9.39
N ILE A 131 11.95 0.97 -9.46
CA ILE A 131 11.43 0.37 -10.68
C ILE A 131 10.42 1.30 -11.37
N ALA A 132 9.54 1.96 -10.61
CA ALA A 132 8.59 2.92 -11.15
C ALA A 132 9.31 4.13 -11.79
N LEU A 133 10.37 4.65 -11.15
CA LEU A 133 11.17 5.74 -11.73
C LEU A 133 11.84 5.33 -13.04
N VAL A 134 12.40 4.12 -13.11
CA VAL A 134 12.97 3.56 -14.35
C VAL A 134 11.90 3.43 -15.43
N GLY A 135 10.69 2.99 -15.06
CA GLY A 135 9.56 2.89 -15.97
C GLY A 135 9.10 4.23 -16.53
N ILE A 136 9.03 5.25 -15.69
CA ILE A 136 8.68 6.61 -16.10
C ILE A 136 9.72 7.10 -17.14
N ALA A 137 11.02 6.88 -16.91
CA ALA A 137 12.07 7.25 -17.85
C ALA A 137 11.89 6.53 -19.20
N PHE A 138 11.69 5.19 -19.18
CA PHE A 138 11.51 4.41 -20.42
C PHE A 138 10.26 4.81 -21.20
N LEU A 139 9.14 5.02 -20.50
CA LEU A 139 7.88 5.43 -21.15
C LEU A 139 7.97 6.86 -21.69
N SER A 140 8.65 7.76 -21.02
CA SER A 140 8.88 9.12 -21.50
C SER A 140 9.71 9.15 -22.78
N ILE A 141 10.77 8.36 -22.85
CA ILE A 141 11.58 8.19 -24.06
C ILE A 141 10.74 7.59 -25.18
N ASN A 142 9.96 6.54 -24.89
CA ASN A 142 9.08 5.89 -25.85
C ASN A 142 8.06 6.87 -26.42
N LEU A 143 7.43 7.67 -25.56
CA LEU A 143 6.48 8.70 -25.98
C LEU A 143 7.13 9.75 -26.90
N ALA A 144 8.33 10.22 -26.54
CA ALA A 144 9.07 11.20 -27.35
C ALA A 144 9.40 10.63 -28.75
N VAL A 145 9.86 9.36 -28.81
CA VAL A 145 10.16 8.69 -30.10
C VAL A 145 8.89 8.51 -30.92
N ASN A 146 7.78 8.11 -30.30
CA ASN A 146 6.51 7.94 -31.00
C ASN A 146 5.97 9.26 -31.58
N ILE A 147 6.09 10.37 -30.86
CA ILE A 147 5.70 11.71 -31.37
C ILE A 147 6.56 12.11 -32.57
N LEU A 148 7.86 11.82 -32.54
CA LEU A 148 8.75 12.08 -33.68
C LEU A 148 8.40 11.21 -34.89
N SER A 149 8.07 9.94 -34.67
CA SER A 149 7.67 8.97 -35.69
C SER A 149 6.35 9.38 -36.37
N LEU A 150 5.38 9.92 -35.60
CA LEU A 150 4.13 10.45 -36.13
C LEU A 150 4.34 11.58 -37.16
N LYS A 151 5.33 12.43 -36.94
CA LYS A 151 5.70 13.47 -37.91
C LYS A 151 6.21 12.91 -39.25
N SER A 152 6.83 11.73 -39.21
CA SER A 152 7.32 11.02 -40.40
C SER A 152 6.22 10.26 -41.15
N CYS A 153 5.03 10.03 -40.56
CA CYS A 153 3.94 9.30 -41.19
C CYS A 153 3.38 10.00 -42.42
N GLN A 154 3.56 11.33 -42.57
CA GLN A 154 3.08 12.11 -43.73
C GLN A 154 3.75 11.71 -45.06
N SER A 155 4.87 10.98 -45.01
CA SER A 155 5.64 10.55 -46.17
C SER A 155 5.39 9.08 -46.58
N THR A 156 4.40 8.41 -45.98
CA THR A 156 4.15 6.97 -46.16
C THR A 156 2.99 6.73 -47.15
N GLU A 157 2.96 5.54 -47.76
CA GLU A 157 1.95 5.09 -48.74
C GLU A 157 0.50 5.06 -48.19
N SER A 158 0.32 4.99 -46.85
CA SER A 158 -0.98 5.05 -46.19
C SER A 158 -0.92 5.92 -44.90
N PRO A 159 -1.01 7.25 -45.07
CA PRO A 159 -0.84 8.20 -43.97
C PRO A 159 -1.93 8.09 -42.91
N ASP A 160 -3.16 7.76 -43.28
CA ASP A 160 -4.31 7.68 -42.34
C ASP A 160 -4.16 6.52 -41.36
N LEU A 161 -3.75 5.34 -41.83
CA LEU A 161 -3.53 4.18 -40.98
C LEU A 161 -2.34 4.40 -40.01
N CYS A 162 -1.27 5.02 -40.52
CA CYS A 162 -0.10 5.36 -39.71
C CYS A 162 -0.45 6.34 -38.58
N ASN A 163 -1.19 7.39 -38.89
CA ASN A 163 -1.65 8.38 -37.92
C ASN A 163 -2.60 7.78 -36.89
N TYR A 164 -3.55 6.94 -37.29
CA TYR A 164 -4.46 6.27 -36.37
C TYR A 164 -3.71 5.36 -35.37
N MET A 165 -2.84 4.50 -35.89
CA MET A 165 -2.02 3.59 -35.06
C MET A 165 -1.10 4.34 -34.13
N GLY A 166 -0.46 5.38 -34.59
CA GLY A 166 0.41 6.22 -33.76
C GLY A 166 -0.34 6.94 -32.65
N SER A 167 -1.54 7.41 -32.94
CA SER A 167 -2.41 8.05 -31.93
C SER A 167 -2.85 7.07 -30.84
N VAL A 168 -3.28 5.86 -31.23
CA VAL A 168 -3.67 4.80 -30.28
C VAL A 168 -2.46 4.39 -29.42
N SER A 169 -1.29 4.19 -30.04
CA SER A 169 -0.05 3.87 -29.32
C SER A 169 0.31 4.95 -28.30
N ASN A 170 0.28 6.22 -28.70
CA ASN A 170 0.56 7.34 -27.80
C ASN A 170 -0.44 7.40 -26.63
N GLY A 171 -1.72 7.19 -26.89
CA GLY A 171 -2.75 7.13 -25.85
C GLY A 171 -2.48 6.05 -24.83
N MET A 172 -2.13 4.85 -25.29
CA MET A 172 -1.82 3.72 -24.40
C MET A 172 -0.54 3.91 -23.59
N VAL A 173 0.52 4.43 -24.20
CA VAL A 173 1.78 4.74 -23.51
C VAL A 173 1.56 5.85 -22.46
N SER A 174 0.76 6.87 -22.79
CA SER A 174 0.40 7.92 -21.83
C SER A 174 -0.39 7.36 -20.65
N LEU A 175 -1.33 6.46 -20.89
CA LEU A 175 -2.11 5.81 -19.83
C LEU A 175 -1.21 4.98 -18.92
N LEU A 176 -0.29 4.19 -19.48
CA LEU A 176 0.71 3.45 -18.69
C LEU A 176 1.58 4.40 -17.86
N LEU A 177 1.99 5.53 -18.40
CA LEU A 177 2.79 6.52 -17.68
C LEU A 177 2.02 7.09 -16.48
N ILE A 178 0.73 7.36 -16.64
CA ILE A 178 -0.13 7.80 -15.53
C ILE A 178 -0.22 6.72 -14.46
N LEU A 179 -0.46 5.45 -14.82
CA LEU A 179 -0.57 4.35 -13.86
C LEU A 179 0.74 4.11 -13.11
N ILE A 180 1.88 4.18 -13.78
CA ILE A 180 3.19 4.02 -13.12
C ILE A 180 3.52 5.21 -12.22
N SER A 181 3.11 6.43 -12.59
CA SER A 181 3.24 7.61 -11.72
C SER A 181 2.35 7.48 -10.48
N LEU A 182 1.15 6.95 -10.63
CA LEU A 182 0.26 6.63 -9.51
C LEU A 182 0.89 5.58 -8.59
N GLU A 183 1.47 4.52 -9.17
CA GLU A 183 2.20 3.50 -8.41
C GLU A 183 3.34 4.09 -7.58
N LEU A 184 4.12 5.00 -8.17
CA LEU A 184 5.18 5.71 -7.46
C LEU A 184 4.62 6.51 -6.27
N CYS A 185 3.50 7.21 -6.43
CA CYS A 185 2.87 7.95 -5.34
C CYS A 185 2.41 7.02 -4.20
N ILE A 186 1.82 5.87 -4.54
CA ILE A 186 1.36 4.87 -3.57
C ILE A 186 2.56 4.29 -2.81
N THR A 187 3.63 3.89 -3.50
CA THR A 187 4.83 3.34 -2.88
C THR A 187 5.50 4.33 -1.95
N ILE A 188 5.64 5.61 -2.33
CA ILE A 188 6.19 6.65 -1.47
C ILE A 188 5.33 6.84 -0.22
N SER A 189 4.00 6.88 -0.36
CA SER A 189 3.08 6.99 0.76
C SER A 189 3.19 5.79 1.72
N THR A 190 3.32 4.58 1.17
CA THR A 190 3.50 3.35 1.95
C THR A 190 4.85 3.36 2.69
N ILE A 191 5.94 3.77 2.03
CA ILE A 191 7.27 3.91 2.65
C ILE A 191 7.22 4.88 3.82
N ALA A 192 6.58 6.05 3.65
CA ALA A 192 6.45 7.05 4.71
C ALA A 192 5.70 6.50 5.93
N MET A 193 4.62 5.73 5.72
CA MET A 193 3.88 5.09 6.80
C MET A 193 4.69 4.02 7.52
N LEU A 194 5.40 3.17 6.77
CA LEU A 194 6.26 2.12 7.32
C LEU A 194 7.45 2.71 8.08
N TRP A 195 7.99 3.83 7.63
CA TRP A 195 9.05 4.57 8.31
C TRP A 195 8.59 5.04 9.69
N ASN A 196 7.42 5.68 9.75
CA ASN A 196 6.85 6.13 11.01
C ASN A 196 6.58 4.97 11.98
N ALA A 197 6.06 3.85 11.48
CA ALA A 197 5.85 2.64 12.28
C ALA A 197 7.17 2.09 12.86
N ASN A 198 8.24 2.03 12.08
CA ASN A 198 9.56 1.59 12.54
C ASN A 198 10.16 2.53 13.59
N CYS A 199 10.03 3.85 13.43
CA CYS A 199 10.54 4.82 14.39
C CYS A 199 9.83 4.73 15.74
N CYS A 200 8.52 4.53 15.75
CA CYS A 200 7.75 4.36 16.99
C CYS A 200 8.15 3.09 17.74
N THR A 201 8.29 1.97 17.05
CA THR A 201 8.70 0.68 17.67
C THR A 201 10.11 0.73 18.27
N SER A 202 11.05 1.40 17.60
CA SER A 202 12.42 1.58 18.13
C SER A 202 12.47 2.46 19.38
N ARG A 203 11.53 3.39 19.52
CA ARG A 203 11.45 4.27 20.68
C ARG A 203 10.90 3.58 21.92
N GLU A 204 9.98 2.65 21.76
CA GLU A 204 9.45 1.81 22.86
C GLU A 204 10.51 0.86 23.40
N GLU A 205 11.34 0.27 22.54
CA GLU A 205 12.41 -0.65 22.95
C GLU A 205 13.52 0.05 23.76
N ILE A 206 13.79 1.33 23.48
CA ILE A 206 14.77 2.15 24.22
C ILE A 206 14.19 2.66 25.54
N SER A 207 12.86 2.79 25.65
CA SER A 207 12.17 3.30 26.85
C SER A 207 11.84 2.24 27.88
N SER A 208 12.00 0.95 27.57
CA SER A 208 11.88 -0.13 28.55
C SER A 208 13.16 -0.20 29.38
N PRO A 209 13.13 0.11 30.71
CA PRO A 209 14.30 -0.05 31.54
C PRO A 209 14.68 -1.52 31.60
N PRO A 210 15.99 -1.86 31.63
CA PRO A 210 16.46 -3.24 31.73
C PRO A 210 16.36 -3.73 33.18
N ASN A 211 15.14 -3.82 33.71
CA ASN A 211 14.90 -4.31 35.07
C ASN A 211 13.72 -5.27 35.10
N SER A 212 13.98 -6.51 34.72
CA SER A 212 13.35 -7.69 35.35
C SER A 212 14.01 -8.99 34.86
N VAL A 213 15.33 -9.05 34.95
CA VAL A 213 15.97 -10.34 35.22
C VAL A 213 15.95 -10.51 36.75
N GLU A 214 14.76 -10.55 37.31
CA GLU A 214 14.53 -11.02 38.66
C GLU A 214 14.62 -12.54 38.61
N SER A 215 15.74 -13.01 39.14
CA SER A 215 16.08 -14.36 39.57
C SER A 215 14.85 -15.19 39.95
N ARG A 216 14.43 -16.11 39.14
CA ARG A 216 13.79 -17.33 39.64
C ARG A 216 14.88 -18.23 40.19
N ILE A 217 15.32 -17.95 41.45
CA ILE A 217 15.98 -18.90 42.28
C ILE A 217 14.89 -19.89 42.71
N PRO A 218 14.97 -21.18 42.38
CA PRO A 218 14.04 -22.15 42.93
C PRO A 218 14.30 -22.26 44.44
N PRO A 219 13.23 -22.43 45.29
CA PRO A 219 13.42 -22.61 46.73
C PRO A 219 14.26 -23.88 46.96
N TYR A 220 15.37 -23.71 47.66
CA TYR A 220 16.19 -24.78 48.12
C TYR A 220 15.42 -25.51 49.23
N GLU A 221 14.96 -26.71 48.95
CA GLU A 221 14.32 -27.63 49.91
C GLU A 221 15.36 -28.21 50.83
N ASN A 222 15.39 -27.70 52.09
CA ASN A 222 16.18 -28.23 53.18
C ASN A 222 15.59 -29.56 53.63
N ASN A 223 16.06 -30.67 53.10
CA ASN A 223 15.92 -31.99 53.73
C ASN A 223 16.93 -32.13 54.82
N SER A 224 16.53 -31.76 56.05
CA SER A 224 17.17 -32.19 57.22
C SER A 224 16.68 -33.61 57.60
N GLU A 225 17.40 -34.57 57.10
CA GLU A 225 17.31 -35.97 57.56
C GLU A 225 17.87 -36.10 58.94
N SER A 226 16.97 -36.20 59.94
CA SER A 226 17.33 -36.55 61.29
C SER A 226 17.59 -38.07 61.41
N MET A 227 18.84 -38.39 61.46
CA MET A 227 19.36 -39.70 61.86
C MET A 227 19.06 -39.89 63.33
N ASN A 228 18.22 -40.86 63.72
CA ASN A 228 18.10 -41.44 65.06
C ASN A 228 18.42 -42.91 64.97
N ILE A 229 19.37 -43.25 65.79
CA ILE A 229 19.93 -44.46 66.28
C ILE A 229 18.98 -45.63 66.48
#